data_10740fdb406248b9829fac33843532dd
#
_entry.id   10740fdb406248b9829fac33843532dd
#
_cell.length_a   1.000
_cell.length_b   1.000
_cell.length_c   1.000
_cell.angle_alpha   90.00
_cell.angle_beta   90.00
_cell.angle_gamma   90.00
#
_symmetry.space_group_name_H-M   'P 1'
#
loop_
_entity.id
_entity.type
_entity.pdbx_description
1 polymer ?
#
loop_
_entity_poly.entity_id
_entity_poly.type
_entity_poly.pdbx_seq_one_letter_code
_entity_poly.pdbx_strand_id
1 'polypeptide(L)' 'MRTELHIQGMHCESCAIDIRETLEETAGVEHADVTFNGKTAVIDFDDRTVQQTTLIKKIQDLGYQATIGKHE' A
#
# COMPACT_ATOMS: atom_id res chain seq x y z
N MET A 1 -10.89 0.66 -8.16
CA MET A 1 -11.13 1.13 -6.76
C MET A 1 -9.85 1.74 -6.22
N ARG A 2 -9.99 2.77 -5.42
CA ARG A 2 -8.85 3.45 -4.80
C ARG A 2 -8.98 3.38 -3.29
N THR A 3 -7.87 3.09 -2.63
CA THR A 3 -7.84 3.09 -1.17
C THR A 3 -6.64 3.88 -0.69
N GLU A 4 -6.77 4.48 0.49
CA GLU A 4 -5.68 5.15 1.15
C GLU A 4 -5.41 4.43 2.47
N LEU A 5 -4.18 4.00 2.64
CA LEU A 5 -3.75 3.28 3.84
C LEU A 5 -2.77 4.14 4.61
N HIS A 6 -2.86 4.10 5.94
CA HIS A 6 -1.86 4.68 6.81
C HIS A 6 -0.85 3.61 7.16
N ILE A 7 0.44 3.93 6.98
CA ILE A 7 1.51 2.95 7.17
C ILE A 7 2.38 3.39 8.33
N GLN A 8 2.67 2.44 9.21
CA GLN A 8 3.55 2.66 10.36
C GLN A 8 4.77 1.77 10.25
N GLY A 9 5.89 2.25 10.74
CA GLY A 9 7.14 1.49 10.75
C GLY A 9 8.12 1.87 9.67
N MET A 10 7.77 2.83 8.80
CA MET A 10 8.71 3.33 7.81
C MET A 10 9.74 4.22 8.48
N HIS A 11 11.02 3.94 8.21
CA HIS A 11 12.12 4.69 8.82
C HIS A 11 12.85 5.60 7.84
N CYS A 12 12.64 5.40 6.55
CA CYS A 12 13.28 6.19 5.50
C CYS A 12 12.52 6.06 4.19
N GLU A 13 12.93 6.86 3.21
CA GLU A 13 12.26 6.83 1.91
C GLU A 13 12.40 5.49 1.20
N SER A 14 13.49 4.75 1.44
CA SER A 14 13.65 3.42 0.84
C SER A 14 12.53 2.49 1.25
N CYS A 15 12.04 2.62 2.48
CA CYS A 15 10.92 1.81 2.94
C CYS A 15 9.68 2.07 2.10
N ALA A 16 9.41 3.34 1.80
CA ALA A 16 8.26 3.69 0.97
C ALA A 16 8.42 3.14 -0.45
N ILE A 17 9.63 3.17 -0.98
CA ILE A 17 9.90 2.62 -2.31
C ILE A 17 9.67 1.12 -2.33
N ASP A 18 10.14 0.41 -1.31
CA ASP A 18 9.95 -1.04 -1.21
C ASP A 18 8.46 -1.39 -1.17
N ILE A 19 7.69 -0.65 -0.39
CA ILE A 19 6.25 -0.87 -0.30
C ILE A 19 5.60 -0.63 -1.65
N ARG A 20 5.93 0.47 -2.31
CA ARG A 20 5.36 0.79 -3.61
C ARG A 20 5.67 -0.29 -4.63
N GLU A 21 6.92 -0.73 -4.70
CA GLU A 21 7.31 -1.75 -5.65
C GLU A 21 6.57 -3.06 -5.41
N THR A 22 6.45 -3.47 -4.15
CA THR A 22 5.73 -4.68 -3.79
C THR A 22 4.27 -4.58 -4.20
N LEU A 23 3.64 -3.44 -3.96
CA LEU A 23 2.25 -3.26 -4.33
C LEU A 23 2.06 -3.25 -5.85
N GLU A 24 2.95 -2.58 -6.56
CA GLU A 24 2.85 -2.51 -8.03
C GLU A 24 3.10 -3.86 -8.69
N GLU A 25 3.82 -4.75 -8.03
CA GLU A 25 4.04 -6.12 -8.53
C GLU A 25 2.85 -7.03 -8.25
N THR A 26 1.94 -6.61 -7.39
CA THR A 26 0.77 -7.41 -7.05
C THR A 26 -0.24 -7.37 -8.19
N ALA A 27 -0.70 -8.55 -8.61
CA ALA A 27 -1.70 -8.63 -9.67
C ALA A 27 -2.97 -7.88 -9.25
N GLY A 28 -3.52 -7.10 -10.16
CA GLY A 28 -4.72 -6.30 -9.88
C GLY A 28 -4.44 -4.89 -9.45
N VAL A 29 -3.21 -4.57 -9.08
CA VAL A 29 -2.83 -3.20 -8.72
C VAL A 29 -2.45 -2.45 -9.98
N GLU A 30 -3.14 -1.35 -10.24
CA GLU A 30 -2.90 -0.51 -11.41
C GLU A 30 -1.86 0.55 -11.13
N HIS A 31 -1.91 1.11 -9.92
CA HIS A 31 -0.98 2.17 -9.53
C HIS A 31 -0.88 2.21 -8.00
N ALA A 32 0.30 2.49 -7.51
CA ALA A 32 0.52 2.67 -6.08
C ALA A 32 1.41 3.90 -5.87
N ASP A 33 0.99 4.76 -4.96
CA ASP A 33 1.73 5.96 -4.62
C ASP A 33 1.92 5.97 -3.10
N VAL A 34 3.17 5.81 -2.66
CA VAL A 34 3.50 5.73 -1.24
C VAL A 34 4.31 6.95 -0.85
N THR A 35 3.85 7.65 0.18
CA THR A 35 4.49 8.85 0.66
C THR A 35 5.10 8.61 2.04
N PHE A 36 6.41 8.77 2.15
CA PHE A 36 7.11 8.57 3.42
C PHE A 36 6.73 9.64 4.44
N ASN A 37 6.75 10.91 4.04
CA ASN A 37 6.46 12.02 4.94
C ASN A 37 5.01 11.99 5.44
N GLY A 38 4.08 11.61 4.57
CA GLY A 38 2.67 11.52 4.93
C GLY A 38 2.31 10.19 5.56
N LYS A 39 3.21 9.22 5.50
CA LYS A 39 2.98 7.86 6.02
C LYS A 39 1.72 7.24 5.44
N THR A 40 1.48 7.48 4.16
CA THR A 40 0.28 7.00 3.49
C THR A 40 0.62 6.30 2.20
N ALA A 41 -0.27 5.41 1.79
CA ALA A 41 -0.21 4.76 0.49
C ALA A 41 -1.57 4.90 -0.17
N VAL A 42 -1.57 5.45 -1.38
CA VAL A 42 -2.78 5.54 -2.20
C VAL A 42 -2.64 4.52 -3.31
N ILE A 43 -3.58 3.59 -3.37
CA ILE A 43 -3.48 2.45 -4.28
C ILE A 43 -4.72 2.39 -5.15
N ASP A 44 -4.51 2.36 -6.47
CA ASP A 44 -5.56 2.08 -7.44
C ASP A 44 -5.48 0.61 -7.82
N PHE A 45 -6.55 -0.12 -7.65
CA PHE A 45 -6.56 -1.56 -7.89
C PHE A 45 -7.92 -2.04 -8.39
N ASP A 46 -7.90 -3.21 -9.04
CA ASP A 46 -9.11 -3.86 -9.48
C ASP A 46 -9.59 -4.78 -8.36
N ASP A 47 -10.69 -4.41 -7.72
CA ASP A 47 -11.22 -5.16 -6.57
C ASP A 47 -11.77 -6.53 -6.94
N ARG A 48 -11.88 -6.82 -8.23
CA ARG A 48 -12.25 -8.16 -8.69
C ARG A 48 -11.05 -9.08 -8.80
N THR A 49 -9.84 -8.51 -8.84
CA THR A 49 -8.61 -9.28 -8.95
C THR A 49 -7.88 -9.37 -7.62
N VAL A 50 -7.85 -8.27 -6.86
CA VAL A 50 -7.17 -8.20 -5.58
C VAL A 50 -8.04 -7.41 -4.61
N GLN A 51 -8.00 -7.79 -3.35
CA GLN A 51 -8.79 -7.12 -2.32
C GLN A 51 -7.90 -6.22 -1.46
N GLN A 52 -8.53 -5.24 -0.83
CA GLN A 52 -7.84 -4.31 0.05
C GLN A 52 -7.09 -5.02 1.18
N THR A 53 -7.70 -6.08 1.74
CA THR A 53 -7.06 -6.86 2.78
C THR A 53 -5.77 -7.53 2.31
N THR A 54 -5.73 -7.93 1.05
CA THR A 54 -4.53 -8.51 0.45
C THR A 54 -3.41 -7.46 0.38
N LEU A 55 -3.75 -6.23 0.04
CA LEU A 55 -2.77 -5.15 -0.02
C LEU A 55 -2.18 -4.87 1.37
N ILE A 56 -3.03 -4.85 2.39
CA ILE A 56 -2.59 -4.67 3.76
C ILE A 56 -1.65 -5.80 4.16
N LYS A 57 -2.00 -7.03 3.81
CA LYS A 57 -1.17 -8.18 4.15
C LYS A 57 0.20 -8.10 3.48
N LYS A 58 0.25 -7.65 2.23
CA LYS A 58 1.53 -7.46 1.52
C LYS A 58 2.43 -6.49 2.27
N ILE A 59 1.85 -5.41 2.78
CA ILE A 59 2.60 -4.43 3.55
C ILE A 59 3.08 -5.04 4.88
N GLN A 60 2.21 -5.80 5.54
CA GLN A 60 2.55 -6.46 6.80
C GLN A 60 3.68 -7.48 6.60
N ASP A 61 3.67 -8.19 5.49
CA ASP A 61 4.70 -9.18 5.18
C ASP A 61 6.09 -8.53 5.03
N LEU A 62 6.14 -7.26 4.70
CA LEU A 62 7.39 -6.51 4.63
C LEU A 62 7.87 -6.04 6.01
N GLY A 63 7.07 -6.20 7.04
CA GLY A 63 7.43 -5.80 8.39
C GLY A 63 6.82 -4.48 8.83
N TYR A 64 5.89 -3.92 8.05
CA TYR A 64 5.24 -2.67 8.38
C TYR A 64 3.81 -2.93 8.82
N GLN A 65 3.15 -1.89 9.34
CA GLN A 65 1.74 -1.97 9.69
C GLN A 65 0.95 -1.02 8.82
N ALA A 66 -0.21 -1.47 8.37
CA ALA A 66 -1.08 -0.67 7.54
C ALA A 66 -2.49 -0.73 8.07
N THR A 67 -3.14 0.43 8.11
CA THR A 67 -4.54 0.53 8.49
C THR A 67 -5.28 1.34 7.43
N ILE A 68 -6.58 1.10 7.32
CA ILE A 68 -7.39 1.80 6.34
C ILE A 68 -7.58 3.24 6.81
N GLY A 69 -7.11 4.19 6.01
CA GLY A 69 -7.31 5.60 6.27
C GLY A 69 -8.55 6.12 5.56
N LYS A 70 -8.67 5.77 4.26
CA LYS A 70 -9.77 6.25 3.44
C LYS A 70 -9.87 5.38 2.21
N HIS A 71 -11.09 5.17 1.72
CA HIS A 71 -11.25 4.48 0.43
C HIS A 71 -12.43 5.08 -0.33
N GLU A 72 -12.39 4.89 -1.65
CA GLU A 72 -13.43 5.37 -2.55
C GLU A 72 -13.89 4.26 -3.47
#